data_5aa60c7da0c7afb645416a5ba623f267
#
_entry.id   5aa60c7da0c7afb645416a5ba623f267
#
_cell.length_a   1.000
_cell.length_b   1.000
_cell.length_c   1.000
_cell.angle_alpha   90.00
_cell.angle_beta   90.00
_cell.angle_gamma   90.00
#
_symmetry.space_group_name_H-M   'P 1'
#
loop_
_entity.id
_entity.type
_entity.pdbx_description
1 polymer ?
#
loop_
_entity_poly.entity_id
_entity_poly.type
_entity_poly.pdbx_seq_one_letter_code
_entity_poly.pdbx_strand_id
1 'polypeptide(L)'
;DTMIPVGHVTHYLGDAICLIAAETPEILERAKALVKVDYEVLQPVLDPFEALKEDAPRIHPGIQPDGNVLAHEHLVRGNAEEVIANSKYKVTRHYETPWTEHAFLEPECAVAMPFDDGVFIYSSDQGTYDTQHECSMMLGLPPEKVIVENKLVGGGFGGKEDVSVQHHAALVAYLTKRPVKVKLSRQESITVHPKRHPMWMDITTACDENGYLTAMKAVVVSDTGAYASLGGPVLQRACTHAAGPYNFQTIDIDGKAVYTNNPPAGAFRGFGVTQTCFGAERNLDLLAEMVGISPWEIRYRNAVRPG
;
A
#
# COMPACT_ATOMS: atom_id res chain seq x y z
N ASP A 1 2.07 -1.52 15.48
CA ASP A 1 1.93 -2.26 16.77
C ASP A 1 1.28 -3.62 16.53
N THR A 2 1.76 -4.68 17.23
CA THR A 2 1.18 -6.03 17.15
C THR A 2 -0.25 -6.06 17.72
N MET A 3 -0.49 -5.29 18.76
CA MET A 3 -1.80 -5.07 19.39
C MET A 3 -1.86 -3.68 20.01
N ILE A 4 -3.06 -3.11 20.05
CA ILE A 4 -3.31 -1.81 20.68
C ILE A 4 -3.70 -2.01 22.16
N PRO A 5 -2.88 -1.53 23.12
CA PRO A 5 -3.18 -1.67 24.53
C PRO A 5 -4.37 -0.82 24.97
N VAL A 6 -4.96 -1.17 26.10
CA VAL A 6 -6.02 -0.35 26.75
C VAL A 6 -5.49 1.05 27.04
N GLY A 7 -6.28 2.08 26.72
CA GLY A 7 -5.90 3.50 26.87
C GLY A 7 -5.12 4.07 25.70
N HIS A 8 -4.88 3.30 24.65
CA HIS A 8 -4.27 3.75 23.41
C HIS A 8 -5.29 3.89 22.27
N VAL A 9 -4.90 4.59 21.21
CA VAL A 9 -5.76 4.90 20.07
C VAL A 9 -5.65 3.79 19.01
N THR A 10 -6.80 3.25 18.57
CA THR A 10 -6.86 2.45 17.35
C THR A 10 -6.87 3.36 16.13
N HIS A 11 -6.18 2.99 15.07
CA HIS A 11 -5.99 3.84 13.89
C HIS A 11 -6.95 3.46 12.75
N TYR A 12 -7.39 2.21 12.70
CA TYR A 12 -8.39 1.75 11.74
C TYR A 12 -9.18 0.54 12.30
N LEU A 13 -10.22 0.11 11.59
CA LEU A 13 -11.13 -0.95 12.02
C LEU A 13 -10.47 -2.32 12.21
N GLY A 14 -9.35 -2.57 11.55
CA GLY A 14 -8.64 -3.86 11.59
C GLY A 14 -7.59 -3.98 12.70
N ASP A 15 -7.39 -2.97 13.53
CA ASP A 15 -6.40 -3.03 14.62
C ASP A 15 -6.73 -4.13 15.63
N ALA A 16 -5.74 -4.96 15.94
CA ALA A 16 -5.88 -6.00 16.94
C ALA A 16 -5.86 -5.41 18.35
N ILE A 17 -6.87 -5.70 19.15
CA ILE A 17 -7.03 -5.23 20.54
C ILE A 17 -6.87 -6.33 21.57
N CYS A 18 -7.12 -7.58 21.21
CA CYS A 18 -6.83 -8.75 22.03
C CYS A 18 -6.68 -10.00 21.19
N LEU A 19 -5.95 -10.98 21.71
CA LEU A 19 -5.82 -12.31 21.12
C LEU A 19 -6.51 -13.34 22.04
N ILE A 20 -7.36 -14.18 21.45
CA ILE A 20 -8.08 -15.21 22.16
C ILE A 20 -7.64 -16.56 21.61
N ALA A 21 -7.19 -17.45 22.48
CA ALA A 21 -6.85 -18.82 22.12
C ALA A 21 -7.81 -19.80 22.81
N ALA A 22 -8.26 -20.80 22.08
CA ALA A 22 -9.16 -21.86 22.58
C ALA A 22 -8.82 -23.21 21.97
N GLU A 23 -9.30 -24.27 22.58
CA GLU A 23 -9.06 -25.67 22.15
C GLU A 23 -9.84 -26.01 20.87
N THR A 24 -11.01 -25.41 20.66
CA THR A 24 -11.86 -25.63 19.49
C THR A 24 -12.44 -24.33 18.96
N PRO A 25 -12.81 -24.28 17.65
CA PRO A 25 -13.46 -23.12 17.07
C PRO A 25 -14.74 -22.68 17.80
N GLU A 26 -15.55 -23.65 18.29
CA GLU A 26 -16.82 -23.36 19.01
C GLU A 26 -16.56 -22.65 20.34
N ILE A 27 -15.51 -23.07 21.07
CA ILE A 27 -15.09 -22.41 22.31
C ILE A 27 -14.54 -21.01 21.99
N LEU A 28 -13.75 -20.89 20.89
CA LEU A 28 -13.20 -19.61 20.45
C LEU A 28 -14.31 -18.58 20.16
N GLU A 29 -15.32 -18.96 19.38
CA GLU A 29 -16.44 -18.05 19.06
C GLU A 29 -17.24 -17.65 20.28
N ARG A 30 -17.46 -18.57 21.22
CA ARG A 30 -18.09 -18.24 22.50
C ARG A 30 -17.26 -17.29 23.35
N ALA A 31 -15.94 -17.45 23.37
CA ALA A 31 -15.04 -16.57 24.09
C ALA A 31 -15.00 -15.17 23.46
N LYS A 32 -14.91 -15.07 22.13
CA LYS A 32 -15.00 -13.80 21.40
C LYS A 32 -16.25 -13.01 21.75
N ALA A 33 -17.41 -13.67 21.84
CA ALA A 33 -18.68 -13.04 22.18
C ALA A 33 -18.74 -12.46 23.61
N LEU A 34 -17.83 -12.86 24.48
CA LEU A 34 -17.75 -12.35 25.86
C LEU A 34 -16.87 -11.12 26.02
N VAL A 35 -16.06 -10.81 24.99
CA VAL A 35 -15.19 -9.63 24.98
C VAL A 35 -16.05 -8.38 24.87
N LYS A 36 -15.87 -7.45 25.79
CA LYS A 36 -16.50 -6.12 25.78
C LYS A 36 -15.42 -5.07 25.72
N VAL A 37 -15.60 -4.11 24.84
CA VAL A 37 -14.68 -3.00 24.66
C VAL A 37 -15.47 -1.71 24.74
N ASP A 38 -15.06 -0.82 25.62
CA ASP A 38 -15.60 0.53 25.73
C ASP A 38 -14.67 1.47 24.95
N TYR A 39 -15.22 2.19 23.97
CA TYR A 39 -14.48 3.12 23.13
C TYR A 39 -14.84 4.56 23.43
N GLU A 40 -13.82 5.41 23.56
CA GLU A 40 -13.97 6.83 23.32
C GLU A 40 -13.81 7.06 21.82
N VAL A 41 -14.92 7.42 21.16
CA VAL A 41 -14.94 7.58 19.70
C VAL A 41 -14.35 8.94 19.32
N LEU A 42 -13.21 8.93 18.63
CA LEU A 42 -12.56 10.11 18.06
C LEU A 42 -13.04 10.36 16.62
N GLN A 43 -12.88 11.60 16.14
CA GLN A 43 -13.20 11.94 14.76
C GLN A 43 -12.13 11.36 13.83
N PRO A 44 -12.47 10.41 12.92
CA PRO A 44 -11.50 9.86 11.98
C PRO A 44 -11.23 10.81 10.82
N VAL A 45 -10.01 10.76 10.30
CA VAL A 45 -9.61 11.43 9.06
C VAL A 45 -9.56 10.38 7.95
N LEU A 46 -10.53 10.43 7.04
CA LEU A 46 -10.69 9.41 5.97
C LEU A 46 -10.36 9.95 4.58
N ASP A 47 -10.28 11.27 4.43
CA ASP A 47 -9.93 11.93 3.17
C ASP A 47 -8.46 12.36 3.20
N PRO A 48 -7.61 11.92 2.26
CA PRO A 48 -6.19 12.28 2.24
C PRO A 48 -5.95 13.78 2.02
N PHE A 49 -6.88 14.50 1.36
CA PHE A 49 -6.76 15.95 1.20
C PHE A 49 -7.08 16.69 2.50
N GLU A 50 -8.03 16.19 3.30
CA GLU A 50 -8.26 16.70 4.65
C GLU A 50 -7.05 16.37 5.55
N ALA A 51 -6.45 15.20 5.41
CA ALA A 51 -5.26 14.79 6.17
C ALA A 51 -4.02 15.65 5.87
N LEU A 52 -3.95 16.28 4.69
CA LEU A 52 -2.87 17.16 4.27
C LEU A 52 -2.98 18.59 4.83
N LYS A 53 -4.10 18.97 5.44
CA LYS A 53 -4.27 20.31 6.03
C LYS A 53 -3.36 20.49 7.27
N GLU A 54 -2.90 21.69 7.49
CA GLU A 54 -1.99 22.02 8.62
C GLU A 54 -2.62 21.74 10.00
N ASP A 55 -3.93 21.91 10.13
CA ASP A 55 -4.72 21.69 11.34
C ASP A 55 -5.32 20.30 11.45
N ALA A 56 -5.03 19.38 10.51
CA ALA A 56 -5.53 18.02 10.54
C ALA A 56 -5.02 17.26 11.76
N PRO A 57 -5.88 16.42 12.40
CA PRO A 57 -5.43 15.49 13.41
C PRO A 57 -4.31 14.60 12.87
N ARG A 58 -3.25 14.42 13.64
CA ARG A 58 -2.12 13.57 13.25
C ARG A 58 -2.44 12.10 13.53
N ILE A 59 -2.29 11.27 12.53
CA ILE A 59 -2.49 9.81 12.68
C ILE A 59 -1.37 9.21 13.54
N HIS A 60 -0.12 9.65 13.34
CA HIS A 60 1.04 9.22 14.12
C HIS A 60 1.82 10.40 14.70
N PRO A 61 1.33 11.03 15.78
CA PRO A 61 1.92 12.28 16.30
C PRO A 61 3.38 12.17 16.77
N GLY A 62 3.85 10.96 17.09
CA GLY A 62 5.23 10.74 17.53
C GLY A 62 6.23 10.37 16.43
N ILE A 63 5.76 10.06 15.22
CA ILE A 63 6.58 9.51 14.15
C ILE A 63 6.76 10.52 13.01
N GLN A 64 5.72 11.28 12.68
CA GLN A 64 5.71 12.23 11.57
C GLN A 64 5.64 13.67 12.08
N PRO A 65 6.76 14.41 12.10
CA PRO A 65 6.77 15.79 12.58
C PRO A 65 6.03 16.76 11.65
N ASP A 66 5.97 16.46 10.35
CA ASP A 66 5.47 17.34 9.30
C ASP A 66 4.05 17.01 8.81
N GLY A 67 3.17 16.57 9.72
CA GLY A 67 1.78 16.24 9.39
C GLY A 67 1.58 14.75 9.11
N ASN A 68 0.66 14.44 8.17
CA ASN A 68 0.31 13.07 7.84
C ASN A 68 0.98 12.56 6.55
N VAL A 69 2.08 13.17 6.11
CA VAL A 69 2.81 12.73 4.91
C VAL A 69 3.78 11.61 5.28
N LEU A 70 3.57 10.41 4.73
CA LEU A 70 4.49 9.28 4.86
C LEU A 70 5.74 9.47 3.99
N ALA A 71 5.53 9.85 2.73
CA ALA A 71 6.60 10.00 1.74
C ALA A 71 6.24 11.08 0.73
N HIS A 72 7.27 11.74 0.21
CA HIS A 72 7.16 12.75 -0.85
C HIS A 72 8.22 12.46 -1.91
N GLU A 73 7.77 12.30 -3.14
CA GLU A 73 8.61 12.05 -4.31
C GLU A 73 8.48 13.21 -5.28
N HIS A 74 9.60 13.82 -5.67
CA HIS A 74 9.59 14.88 -6.67
C HIS A 74 10.68 14.64 -7.71
N LEU A 75 10.25 14.36 -8.95
CA LEU A 75 11.13 14.05 -10.07
C LEU A 75 11.04 15.17 -11.10
N VAL A 76 12.17 15.83 -11.37
CA VAL A 76 12.26 16.96 -12.29
C VAL A 76 13.33 16.70 -13.33
N ARG A 77 13.00 16.93 -14.60
CA ARG A 77 13.94 17.00 -15.72
C ARG A 77 13.52 18.13 -16.65
N GLY A 78 14.39 19.12 -16.82
CA GLY A 78 14.10 20.32 -17.60
C GLY A 78 13.04 21.22 -16.96
N ASN A 79 12.38 22.05 -17.76
CA ASN A 79 11.32 22.95 -17.32
C ASN A 79 9.99 22.55 -17.98
N ALA A 80 9.31 21.58 -17.39
CA ALA A 80 8.05 21.06 -17.95
C ALA A 80 6.95 22.14 -17.95
N GLU A 81 6.92 23.01 -16.96
CA GLU A 81 5.89 24.06 -16.84
C GLU A 81 5.97 25.07 -17.99
N GLU A 82 7.17 25.55 -18.31
CA GLU A 82 7.41 26.46 -19.44
C GLU A 82 7.05 25.81 -20.77
N VAL A 83 7.48 24.54 -20.98
CA VAL A 83 7.18 23.79 -22.20
C VAL A 83 5.67 23.59 -22.37
N ILE A 84 4.95 23.21 -21.29
CA ILE A 84 3.49 23.05 -21.30
C ILE A 84 2.78 24.38 -21.58
N ALA A 85 3.23 25.48 -20.96
CA ALA A 85 2.63 26.81 -21.15
C ALA A 85 2.65 27.20 -22.64
N ASN A 86 3.76 26.93 -23.33
CA ASN A 86 3.99 27.27 -24.73
C ASN A 86 3.49 26.21 -25.74
N SER A 87 3.07 25.03 -25.28
CA SER A 87 2.60 23.96 -26.15
C SER A 87 1.20 24.22 -26.69
N LYS A 88 1.02 24.04 -28.01
CA LYS A 88 -0.28 24.08 -28.67
C LYS A 88 -1.10 22.82 -28.37
N TYR A 89 -0.46 21.66 -28.37
CA TYR A 89 -1.07 20.36 -28.14
C TYR A 89 -0.75 19.89 -26.73
N LYS A 90 -1.72 20.01 -25.85
CA LYS A 90 -1.62 19.60 -24.44
C LYS A 90 -2.96 19.12 -23.90
N VAL A 91 -2.90 18.15 -23.01
CA VAL A 91 -4.08 17.56 -22.34
C VAL A 91 -3.83 17.60 -20.85
N THR A 92 -4.74 18.18 -20.09
CA THR A 92 -4.79 18.13 -18.64
C THR A 92 -6.04 17.37 -18.21
N ARG A 93 -5.89 16.34 -17.38
CA ARG A 93 -7.00 15.55 -16.84
C ARG A 93 -6.73 15.16 -15.40
N HIS A 94 -7.82 15.09 -14.66
CA HIS A 94 -7.88 14.46 -13.34
C HIS A 94 -8.27 12.99 -13.50
N TYR A 95 -7.57 12.12 -12.76
CA TYR A 95 -7.82 10.68 -12.71
C TYR A 95 -7.88 10.20 -11.27
N GLU A 96 -8.80 9.30 -10.99
CA GLU A 96 -8.92 8.64 -9.71
C GLU A 96 -8.86 7.13 -9.89
N THR A 97 -8.16 6.44 -9.00
CA THR A 97 -8.18 4.98 -8.90
C THR A 97 -8.68 4.58 -7.53
N PRO A 98 -9.60 3.60 -7.44
CA PRO A 98 -10.23 3.24 -6.17
C PRO A 98 -9.35 2.32 -5.32
N TRP A 99 -9.72 2.17 -4.05
CA TRP A 99 -9.35 1.02 -3.25
C TRP A 99 -9.66 -0.28 -3.99
N THR A 100 -8.73 -1.23 -3.97
CA THR A 100 -8.95 -2.54 -4.61
C THR A 100 -8.49 -3.65 -3.68
N GLU A 101 -9.35 -4.65 -3.54
CA GLU A 101 -9.12 -5.85 -2.74
C GLU A 101 -8.42 -6.92 -3.59
N HIS A 102 -7.40 -7.60 -3.04
CA HIS A 102 -6.71 -8.71 -3.71
C HIS A 102 -7.62 -9.92 -3.91
N ALA A 103 -8.47 -10.18 -2.94
CA ALA A 103 -9.43 -11.29 -2.94
C ALA A 103 -8.80 -12.65 -3.29
N PHE A 104 -7.57 -12.90 -2.84
CA PHE A 104 -6.91 -14.19 -3.05
C PHE A 104 -7.76 -15.32 -2.45
N LEU A 105 -7.74 -16.50 -3.09
CA LEU A 105 -8.64 -17.60 -2.73
C LEU A 105 -8.37 -18.11 -1.31
N GLU A 106 -7.13 -18.19 -0.90
CA GLU A 106 -6.69 -18.58 0.44
C GLU A 106 -6.53 -17.34 1.34
N PRO A 107 -7.42 -17.11 2.35
CA PRO A 107 -7.18 -16.10 3.38
C PRO A 107 -5.90 -16.39 4.17
N GLU A 108 -5.41 -15.39 4.88
CA GLU A 108 -4.21 -15.47 5.68
C GLU A 108 -4.28 -16.57 6.72
N CYS A 109 -3.21 -17.34 6.83
CA CYS A 109 -3.09 -18.43 7.79
C CYS A 109 -1.64 -18.63 8.22
N ALA A 110 -1.44 -18.80 9.52
CA ALA A 110 -0.16 -19.22 10.08
C ALA A 110 -0.38 -20.25 11.19
N VAL A 111 0.60 -21.16 11.32
CA VAL A 111 0.69 -22.09 12.44
C VAL A 111 2.04 -21.89 13.10
N ALA A 112 2.05 -21.53 14.37
CA ALA A 112 3.27 -21.41 15.16
C ALA A 112 3.31 -22.49 16.23
N MET A 113 4.51 -23.00 16.52
CA MET A 113 4.77 -23.98 17.57
C MET A 113 6.04 -23.66 18.34
N PRO A 114 6.12 -24.02 19.62
CA PRO A 114 7.36 -23.92 20.36
C PRO A 114 8.45 -24.74 19.68
N PHE A 115 9.64 -24.20 19.62
CA PHE A 115 10.83 -24.89 19.11
C PHE A 115 12.04 -24.46 19.94
N ASP A 116 12.60 -25.37 20.71
CA ASP A 116 13.59 -25.07 21.74
C ASP A 116 13.13 -23.92 22.66
N ASP A 117 13.89 -22.86 22.74
CA ASP A 117 13.57 -21.61 23.47
C ASP A 117 12.98 -20.50 22.54
N GLY A 118 12.68 -20.83 21.30
CA GLY A 118 12.09 -19.97 20.29
C GLY A 118 10.75 -20.47 19.74
N VAL A 119 10.51 -20.19 18.45
CA VAL A 119 9.29 -20.58 17.73
C VAL A 119 9.60 -21.05 16.32
N PHE A 120 8.83 -22.02 15.84
CA PHE A 120 8.77 -22.43 14.45
C PHE A 120 7.41 -22.01 13.88
N ILE A 121 7.42 -21.32 12.72
CA ILE A 121 6.23 -20.76 12.08
C ILE A 121 6.07 -21.36 10.68
N TYR A 122 4.95 -22.04 10.44
CA TYR A 122 4.49 -22.33 9.09
C TYR A 122 3.63 -21.17 8.62
N SER A 123 4.03 -20.54 7.52
CA SER A 123 3.37 -19.37 6.95
C SER A 123 2.88 -19.58 5.53
N SER A 124 1.91 -18.79 5.13
CA SER A 124 1.44 -18.65 3.75
C SER A 124 1.61 -17.17 3.38
N ASP A 125 2.85 -16.75 3.17
CA ASP A 125 3.22 -15.34 2.91
C ASP A 125 4.07 -15.17 1.64
N GLN A 126 4.40 -13.92 1.33
CA GLN A 126 5.27 -13.55 0.21
C GLN A 126 6.61 -12.95 0.69
N GLY A 127 6.82 -12.85 2.02
CA GLY A 127 8.00 -12.28 2.65
C GLY A 127 8.51 -13.09 3.84
N THR A 128 9.05 -14.31 3.60
CA THR A 128 9.48 -15.23 4.67
C THR A 128 10.53 -14.62 5.60
N TYR A 129 11.47 -13.85 5.05
CA TYR A 129 12.51 -13.19 5.85
C TYR A 129 11.97 -11.98 6.61
N ASP A 130 11.01 -11.26 6.05
CA ASP A 130 10.33 -10.16 6.74
C ASP A 130 9.51 -10.71 7.91
N THR A 131 8.79 -11.81 7.70
CA THR A 131 8.08 -12.54 8.77
C THR A 131 9.04 -12.97 9.89
N GLN A 132 10.22 -13.51 9.56
CA GLN A 132 11.23 -13.87 10.55
C GLN A 132 11.70 -12.65 11.34
N HIS A 133 12.03 -11.58 10.62
CA HIS A 133 12.55 -10.34 11.22
C HIS A 133 11.52 -9.71 12.17
N GLU A 134 10.31 -9.49 11.71
CA GLU A 134 9.24 -8.87 12.49
C GLU A 134 8.85 -9.70 13.72
N CYS A 135 8.73 -11.03 13.56
CA CYS A 135 8.45 -11.91 14.69
C CYS A 135 9.60 -11.95 15.69
N SER A 136 10.86 -11.91 15.23
CA SER A 136 12.03 -11.89 16.12
C SER A 136 12.08 -10.59 16.94
N MET A 137 11.84 -9.46 16.30
CA MET A 137 11.78 -8.15 16.98
C MET A 137 10.65 -8.11 18.01
N MET A 138 9.44 -8.54 17.64
CA MET A 138 8.29 -8.56 18.53
C MET A 138 8.51 -9.43 19.77
N LEU A 139 9.13 -10.61 19.59
CA LEU A 139 9.39 -11.56 20.69
C LEU A 139 10.63 -11.19 21.52
N GLY A 140 11.45 -10.23 21.05
CA GLY A 140 12.75 -9.94 21.65
C GLY A 140 13.75 -11.09 21.55
N LEU A 141 13.64 -11.90 20.50
CA LEU A 141 14.49 -13.06 20.24
C LEU A 141 15.47 -12.77 19.11
N PRO A 142 16.66 -13.39 19.12
CA PRO A 142 17.54 -13.32 17.98
C PRO A 142 16.94 -14.12 16.79
N PRO A 143 17.22 -13.73 15.52
CA PRO A 143 16.58 -14.32 14.34
C PRO A 143 16.70 -15.84 14.24
N GLU A 144 17.80 -16.43 14.69
CA GLU A 144 18.03 -17.89 14.69
C GLU A 144 17.10 -18.67 15.61
N LYS A 145 16.37 -17.98 16.51
CA LYS A 145 15.34 -18.58 17.38
C LYS A 145 13.93 -18.51 16.77
N VAL A 146 13.80 -17.85 15.64
CA VAL A 146 12.53 -17.74 14.93
C VAL A 146 12.70 -18.37 13.55
N ILE A 147 12.21 -19.59 13.39
CA ILE A 147 12.30 -20.32 12.13
C ILE A 147 10.98 -20.16 11.38
N VAL A 148 11.04 -19.71 10.14
CA VAL A 148 9.87 -19.54 9.29
C VAL A 148 10.00 -20.43 8.06
N GLU A 149 9.00 -21.25 7.84
CA GLU A 149 8.87 -22.07 6.65
C GLU A 149 7.63 -21.68 5.87
N ASN A 150 7.82 -21.19 4.65
CA ASN A 150 6.71 -20.84 3.79
C ASN A 150 6.12 -22.09 3.13
N LYS A 151 4.82 -22.24 3.20
CA LYS A 151 4.06 -23.33 2.55
C LYS A 151 3.52 -22.87 1.19
N LEU A 152 2.78 -23.73 0.51
CA LEU A 152 2.12 -23.37 -0.74
C LEU A 152 1.14 -22.22 -0.49
N VAL A 153 1.27 -21.17 -1.29
CA VAL A 153 0.47 -19.93 -1.16
C VAL A 153 -0.68 -19.97 -2.16
N GLY A 154 -1.90 -19.96 -1.65
CA GLY A 154 -3.15 -19.98 -2.45
C GLY A 154 -3.55 -18.62 -3.00
N GLY A 155 -2.59 -17.90 -3.58
CA GLY A 155 -2.71 -16.53 -4.09
C GLY A 155 -2.27 -15.50 -3.06
N GLY A 156 -1.65 -14.41 -3.54
CA GLY A 156 -1.20 -13.30 -2.71
C GLY A 156 -1.27 -11.98 -3.46
N PHE A 157 -0.74 -11.94 -4.69
CA PHE A 157 -0.76 -10.77 -5.59
C PHE A 157 -0.16 -9.50 -4.96
N GLY A 158 0.72 -9.67 -3.97
CA GLY A 158 1.28 -8.60 -3.13
C GLY A 158 0.61 -8.46 -1.76
N GLY A 159 -0.64 -8.90 -1.59
CA GLY A 159 -1.39 -8.75 -0.34
C GLY A 159 -0.91 -9.61 0.84
N LYS A 160 0.05 -10.48 0.62
CA LYS A 160 0.69 -11.31 1.66
C LYS A 160 2.17 -10.95 1.87
N GLU A 161 2.60 -9.77 1.45
CA GLU A 161 3.94 -9.27 1.75
C GLU A 161 4.03 -8.73 3.18
N ASP A 162 2.98 -8.10 3.68
CA ASP A 162 2.91 -7.66 5.08
C ASP A 162 2.67 -8.84 6.04
N VAL A 163 3.21 -8.74 7.26
CA VAL A 163 2.98 -9.70 8.34
C VAL A 163 1.60 -9.44 8.94
N SER A 164 0.65 -10.34 8.69
CA SER A 164 -0.77 -10.15 9.07
C SER A 164 -1.21 -10.99 10.28
N VAL A 165 -0.87 -12.28 10.32
CA VAL A 165 -1.30 -13.23 11.38
C VAL A 165 -0.13 -14.01 11.99
N GLN A 166 1.03 -14.01 11.36
CA GLN A 166 2.20 -14.78 11.75
C GLN A 166 2.68 -14.35 13.14
N HIS A 167 2.78 -13.06 13.39
CA HIS A 167 3.20 -12.49 14.66
C HIS A 167 2.21 -12.80 15.79
N HIS A 168 0.91 -12.83 15.52
CA HIS A 168 -0.11 -13.23 16.50
C HIS A 168 0.02 -14.72 16.88
N ALA A 169 0.18 -15.59 15.87
CA ALA A 169 0.40 -17.01 16.09
C ALA A 169 1.69 -17.27 16.90
N ALA A 170 2.77 -16.59 16.51
CA ALA A 170 4.07 -16.71 17.16
C ALA A 170 4.02 -16.25 18.64
N LEU A 171 3.39 -15.09 18.92
CA LEU A 171 3.26 -14.57 20.27
C LEU A 171 2.54 -15.54 21.20
N VAL A 172 1.36 -16.02 20.76
CA VAL A 172 0.55 -16.93 21.60
C VAL A 172 1.25 -18.29 21.77
N ALA A 173 1.91 -18.83 20.74
CA ALA A 173 2.66 -20.08 20.83
C ALA A 173 3.85 -19.96 21.79
N TYR A 174 4.59 -18.83 21.70
CA TYR A 174 5.74 -18.58 22.55
C TYR A 174 5.35 -18.46 24.03
N LEU A 175 4.25 -17.73 24.34
CA LEU A 175 3.78 -17.53 25.70
C LEU A 175 3.15 -18.78 26.33
N THR A 176 2.33 -19.50 25.53
CA THR A 176 1.59 -20.68 26.04
C THR A 176 2.38 -21.97 26.00
N LYS A 177 3.48 -21.99 25.26
CA LYS A 177 4.29 -23.20 24.97
C LYS A 177 3.49 -24.31 24.30
N ARG A 178 2.49 -23.93 23.49
CA ARG A 178 1.60 -24.83 22.74
C ARG A 178 1.53 -24.44 21.28
N PRO A 179 1.28 -25.40 20.37
CA PRO A 179 0.99 -25.07 18.98
C PRO A 179 -0.27 -24.19 18.85
N VAL A 180 -0.18 -23.17 18.00
CA VAL A 180 -1.25 -22.20 17.76
C VAL A 180 -1.46 -22.03 16.26
N LYS A 181 -2.72 -22.03 15.83
CA LYS A 181 -3.12 -21.72 14.46
C LYS A 181 -3.97 -20.46 14.45
N VAL A 182 -3.60 -19.47 13.65
CA VAL A 182 -4.42 -18.30 13.33
C VAL A 182 -4.80 -18.41 11.86
N LYS A 183 -6.09 -18.29 11.58
CA LYS A 183 -6.63 -18.27 10.22
C LYS A 183 -7.76 -17.26 10.16
N LEU A 184 -7.67 -16.31 9.24
CA LEU A 184 -8.74 -15.35 9.00
C LEU A 184 -9.88 -15.98 8.21
N SER A 185 -11.10 -15.61 8.54
CA SER A 185 -12.24 -15.77 7.63
C SER A 185 -12.10 -14.82 6.45
N ARG A 186 -12.90 -15.03 5.39
CA ARG A 186 -12.92 -14.10 4.25
C ARG A 186 -13.27 -12.67 4.68
N GLN A 187 -14.20 -12.52 5.59
CA GLN A 187 -14.62 -11.20 6.08
C GLN A 187 -13.49 -10.52 6.88
N GLU A 188 -12.84 -11.25 7.78
CA GLU A 188 -11.69 -10.72 8.53
C GLU A 188 -10.55 -10.35 7.58
N SER A 189 -10.20 -11.22 6.62
CA SER A 189 -9.19 -10.94 5.60
C SER A 189 -9.47 -9.64 4.86
N ILE A 190 -10.68 -9.44 4.34
CA ILE A 190 -11.07 -8.18 3.66
C ILE A 190 -10.98 -6.96 4.59
N THR A 191 -11.24 -7.13 5.88
CA THR A 191 -11.21 -6.02 6.84
C THR A 191 -9.78 -5.62 7.22
N VAL A 192 -8.90 -6.61 7.39
CA VAL A 192 -7.61 -6.42 8.08
C VAL A 192 -6.44 -6.17 7.13
N HIS A 193 -6.32 -6.95 6.02
CA HIS A 193 -5.09 -6.90 5.24
C HIS A 193 -4.98 -5.64 4.35
N PRO A 194 -3.76 -5.23 3.97
CA PRO A 194 -3.52 -4.06 3.14
C PRO A 194 -4.18 -4.15 1.77
N LYS A 195 -4.60 -3.00 1.24
CA LYS A 195 -5.29 -2.84 -0.04
C LYS A 195 -4.38 -2.24 -1.12
N ARG A 196 -4.88 -2.14 -2.37
CA ARG A 196 -4.28 -1.27 -3.37
C ARG A 196 -4.47 0.19 -2.95
N HIS A 197 -3.42 0.98 -3.02
CA HIS A 197 -3.49 2.42 -2.81
C HIS A 197 -4.46 3.07 -3.80
N PRO A 198 -5.50 3.77 -3.35
CA PRO A 198 -6.21 4.71 -4.19
C PRO A 198 -5.30 5.89 -4.48
N MET A 199 -5.41 6.44 -5.67
CA MET A 199 -4.62 7.60 -6.09
C MET A 199 -5.49 8.61 -6.81
N TRP A 200 -5.26 9.89 -6.52
CA TRP A 200 -5.79 11.05 -7.21
C TRP A 200 -4.64 11.69 -7.98
N MET A 201 -4.84 11.87 -9.27
CA MET A 201 -3.74 12.24 -10.17
C MET A 201 -4.18 13.34 -11.11
N ASP A 202 -3.55 14.51 -11.01
CA ASP A 202 -3.67 15.58 -12.00
C ASP A 202 -2.53 15.46 -12.99
N ILE A 203 -2.82 15.03 -14.22
CA ILE A 203 -1.80 14.74 -15.23
C ILE A 203 -1.96 15.68 -16.41
N THR A 204 -0.89 16.40 -16.75
CA THR A 204 -0.75 17.20 -17.97
C THR A 204 0.34 16.60 -18.85
N THR A 205 0.01 16.34 -20.11
CA THR A 205 0.97 15.89 -21.13
C THR A 205 0.92 16.82 -22.33
N ALA A 206 2.05 17.02 -23.00
CA ALA A 206 2.17 17.85 -24.18
C ALA A 206 3.02 17.18 -25.27
N CYS A 207 2.72 17.51 -26.52
CA CYS A 207 3.50 17.08 -27.68
C CYS A 207 3.63 18.21 -28.71
N ASP A 208 4.50 18.01 -29.70
CA ASP A 208 4.60 18.88 -30.88
C ASP A 208 3.52 18.54 -31.94
N GLU A 209 3.54 19.25 -33.06
CA GLU A 209 2.62 19.05 -34.19
C GLU A 209 2.78 17.69 -34.89
N ASN A 210 3.88 16.99 -34.66
CA ASN A 210 4.16 15.66 -35.21
C ASN A 210 3.84 14.55 -34.20
N GLY A 211 3.35 14.90 -32.98
CA GLY A 211 3.04 13.95 -31.92
C GLY A 211 4.26 13.44 -31.16
N TYR A 212 5.41 14.12 -31.22
CA TYR A 212 6.55 13.84 -30.34
C TYR A 212 6.32 14.48 -28.98
N LEU A 213 6.43 13.68 -27.91
CA LEU A 213 6.16 14.10 -26.54
C LEU A 213 7.21 15.08 -26.04
N THR A 214 6.79 16.23 -25.56
CA THR A 214 7.64 17.32 -25.12
C THR A 214 7.68 17.46 -23.60
N ALA A 215 6.55 17.34 -22.93
CA ALA A 215 6.48 17.54 -21.48
C ALA A 215 5.41 16.66 -20.81
N MET A 216 5.67 16.30 -19.55
CA MET A 216 4.72 15.74 -18.64
C MET A 216 4.81 16.45 -17.28
N LYS A 217 3.66 16.87 -16.74
CA LYS A 217 3.52 17.30 -15.34
C LYS A 217 2.47 16.43 -14.67
N ALA A 218 2.78 15.90 -13.48
CA ALA A 218 1.85 15.11 -12.72
C ALA A 218 1.91 15.49 -11.22
N VAL A 219 0.73 15.60 -10.61
CA VAL A 219 0.60 15.67 -9.15
C VAL A 219 -0.17 14.43 -8.73
N VAL A 220 0.40 13.68 -7.79
CA VAL A 220 -0.13 12.39 -7.33
C VAL A 220 -0.33 12.44 -5.82
N VAL A 221 -1.55 12.20 -5.36
CA VAL A 221 -1.86 11.98 -3.95
C VAL A 221 -2.28 10.51 -3.79
N SER A 222 -1.58 9.80 -2.92
CA SER A 222 -1.80 8.38 -2.61
C SER A 222 -2.23 8.25 -1.17
N ASP A 223 -3.39 7.66 -0.90
CA ASP A 223 -3.80 7.32 0.46
C ASP A 223 -3.14 6.01 0.88
N THR A 224 -2.32 6.05 1.92
CA THR A 224 -1.65 4.86 2.46
C THR A 224 -2.40 4.21 3.63
N GLY A 225 -3.50 4.83 4.06
CA GLY A 225 -4.27 4.36 5.20
C GLY A 225 -3.55 4.56 6.54
N ALA A 226 -3.94 3.74 7.51
CA ALA A 226 -3.52 3.92 8.90
C ALA A 226 -2.05 3.56 9.19
N TYR A 227 -1.41 2.78 8.34
CA TYR A 227 -0.03 2.34 8.53
C TYR A 227 0.79 2.45 7.25
N ALA A 228 2.12 2.55 7.42
CA ALA A 228 3.05 2.73 6.31
C ALA A 228 3.03 1.58 5.31
N SER A 229 3.00 0.33 5.78
CA SER A 229 3.17 -0.84 4.91
C SER A 229 4.25 -0.57 3.84
N LEU A 230 3.92 -0.70 2.58
CA LEU A 230 4.79 -0.38 1.44
C LEU A 230 4.40 0.92 0.72
N GLY A 231 3.72 1.86 1.41
CA GLY A 231 3.22 3.10 0.83
C GLY A 231 4.29 3.98 0.19
N GLY A 232 5.46 4.14 0.84
CA GLY A 232 6.59 4.87 0.28
C GLY A 232 7.11 4.26 -1.03
N PRO A 233 7.52 2.98 -1.05
CA PRO A 233 7.96 2.29 -2.26
C PRO A 233 6.91 2.25 -3.39
N VAL A 234 5.61 2.12 -3.05
CA VAL A 234 4.52 2.18 -4.05
C VAL A 234 4.43 3.56 -4.68
N LEU A 235 4.49 4.63 -3.88
CA LEU A 235 4.52 6.00 -4.39
C LEU A 235 5.74 6.24 -5.28
N GLN A 236 6.93 5.84 -4.83
CA GLN A 236 8.15 5.97 -5.61
C GLN A 236 8.02 5.31 -6.98
N ARG A 237 7.46 4.09 -7.05
CA ARG A 237 7.20 3.43 -8.33
C ARG A 237 6.14 4.13 -9.16
N ALA A 238 5.07 4.60 -8.55
CA ALA A 238 4.07 5.39 -9.26
C ALA A 238 4.70 6.60 -9.95
N CYS A 239 5.52 7.37 -9.24
CA CYS A 239 6.18 8.57 -9.77
C CYS A 239 7.26 8.23 -10.80
N THR A 240 8.15 7.27 -10.53
CA THR A 240 9.25 6.92 -11.45
C THR A 240 8.78 6.30 -12.76
N HIS A 241 7.58 5.71 -12.79
CA HIS A 241 7.01 5.09 -13.98
C HIS A 241 5.86 5.89 -14.60
N ALA A 242 5.52 7.06 -14.06
CA ALA A 242 4.40 7.87 -14.54
C ALA A 242 4.53 8.25 -16.02
N ALA A 243 5.76 8.52 -16.47
CA ALA A 243 6.06 8.83 -17.88
C ALA A 243 5.98 7.59 -18.81
N GLY A 244 5.78 6.38 -18.25
CA GLY A 244 5.75 5.14 -19.04
C GLY A 244 7.05 4.86 -19.79
N PRO A 245 7.02 3.98 -20.82
CA PRO A 245 8.18 3.67 -21.65
C PRO A 245 8.38 4.69 -22.78
N TYR A 246 8.07 5.97 -22.50
CA TYR A 246 8.08 7.02 -23.51
C TYR A 246 9.12 8.09 -23.25
N ASN A 247 9.62 8.69 -24.34
CA ASN A 247 10.67 9.69 -24.31
C ASN A 247 10.08 11.10 -24.17
N PHE A 248 9.56 11.44 -23.00
CA PHE A 248 9.25 12.84 -22.67
C PHE A 248 10.54 13.65 -22.55
N GLN A 249 10.61 14.82 -23.14
CA GLN A 249 11.80 15.69 -23.09
C GLN A 249 11.96 16.33 -21.71
N THR A 250 10.84 16.78 -21.12
CA THR A 250 10.79 17.38 -19.79
C THR A 250 9.74 16.71 -18.92
N ILE A 251 10.02 16.58 -17.63
CA ILE A 251 9.07 16.04 -16.65
C ILE A 251 9.10 16.84 -15.35
N ASP A 252 7.95 16.93 -14.71
CA ASP A 252 7.77 17.45 -13.36
C ASP A 252 6.68 16.62 -12.68
N ILE A 253 7.08 15.66 -11.84
CA ILE A 253 6.20 14.68 -11.21
C ILE A 253 6.35 14.83 -9.71
N ASP A 254 5.29 15.30 -9.03
CA ASP A 254 5.21 15.48 -7.59
C ASP A 254 4.20 14.51 -7.00
N GLY A 255 4.61 13.70 -6.03
CA GLY A 255 3.76 12.70 -5.39
C GLY A 255 3.88 12.70 -3.89
N LYS A 256 2.74 12.51 -3.21
CA LYS A 256 2.68 12.37 -1.75
C LYS A 256 1.89 11.12 -1.36
N ALA A 257 2.44 10.31 -0.47
CA ALA A 257 1.73 9.25 0.24
C ALA A 257 1.27 9.81 1.60
N VAL A 258 -0.01 9.64 1.92
CA VAL A 258 -0.66 10.32 3.04
C VAL A 258 -1.31 9.30 3.97
N TYR A 259 -1.06 9.43 5.27
CA TYR A 259 -1.75 8.65 6.29
C TYR A 259 -3.19 9.14 6.47
N THR A 260 -4.09 8.17 6.65
CA THR A 260 -5.49 8.38 7.02
C THR A 260 -5.94 7.32 8.03
N ASN A 261 -7.19 7.35 8.49
CA ASN A 261 -7.75 6.24 9.29
C ASN A 261 -8.42 5.16 8.43
N ASN A 262 -8.15 5.14 7.14
CA ASN A 262 -8.57 4.06 6.25
C ASN A 262 -7.75 2.77 6.50
N PRO A 263 -8.20 1.59 6.03
CA PRO A 263 -7.38 0.39 6.05
C PRO A 263 -6.01 0.65 5.43
N PRO A 264 -4.94 0.04 5.91
CA PRO A 264 -3.62 0.19 5.31
C PRO A 264 -3.63 -0.14 3.81
N ALA A 265 -2.81 0.55 3.05
CA ALA A 265 -2.55 0.21 1.67
C ALA A 265 -1.11 -0.28 1.52
N GLY A 266 -0.92 -1.39 0.82
CA GLY A 266 0.36 -2.07 0.68
C GLY A 266 0.65 -2.47 -0.76
N ALA A 267 1.45 -3.53 -0.90
CA ALA A 267 1.75 -4.10 -2.20
C ALA A 267 0.50 -4.65 -2.87
N PHE A 268 0.31 -4.32 -4.11
CA PHE A 268 -0.63 -4.98 -5.01
C PHE A 268 -0.03 -4.99 -6.42
N ARG A 269 -0.19 -6.08 -7.15
CA ARG A 269 0.34 -6.34 -8.48
C ARG A 269 0.36 -5.08 -9.36
N GLY A 270 1.55 -4.70 -9.85
CA GLY A 270 1.81 -3.43 -10.54
C GLY A 270 2.38 -2.33 -9.64
N PHE A 271 2.17 -2.38 -8.31
CA PHE A 271 2.89 -1.65 -7.28
C PHE A 271 3.03 -0.14 -7.54
N GLY A 272 1.91 0.54 -7.81
CA GLY A 272 1.87 1.98 -8.12
C GLY A 272 1.92 2.30 -9.62
N VAL A 273 2.62 1.49 -10.42
CA VAL A 273 2.74 1.70 -11.86
C VAL A 273 1.39 1.66 -12.57
N THR A 274 0.51 0.75 -12.19
CA THR A 274 -0.80 0.59 -12.84
C THR A 274 -1.69 1.81 -12.72
N GLN A 275 -1.63 2.52 -11.59
CA GLN A 275 -2.42 3.71 -11.34
C GLN A 275 -1.98 4.86 -12.25
N THR A 276 -0.68 5.21 -12.22
CA THR A 276 -0.15 6.29 -13.06
C THR A 276 -0.17 5.95 -14.55
N CYS A 277 0.06 4.68 -14.91
CA CYS A 277 -0.06 4.20 -16.28
C CYS A 277 -1.47 4.43 -16.85
N PHE A 278 -2.52 4.17 -16.08
CA PHE A 278 -3.90 4.43 -16.52
C PHE A 278 -4.10 5.89 -16.96
N GLY A 279 -3.64 6.85 -16.17
CA GLY A 279 -3.78 8.27 -16.49
C GLY A 279 -2.90 8.71 -17.67
N ALA A 280 -1.63 8.29 -17.67
CA ALA A 280 -0.68 8.64 -18.72
C ALA A 280 -1.11 8.09 -20.09
N GLU A 281 -1.47 6.81 -20.17
CA GLU A 281 -1.90 6.17 -21.41
C GLU A 281 -3.20 6.80 -21.96
N ARG A 282 -4.11 7.19 -21.06
CA ARG A 282 -5.33 7.90 -21.47
C ARG A 282 -5.05 9.28 -22.03
N ASN A 283 -4.09 10.02 -21.44
CA ASN A 283 -3.68 11.31 -21.98
C ASN A 283 -3.02 11.17 -23.37
N LEU A 284 -2.25 10.10 -23.60
CA LEU A 284 -1.67 9.85 -24.94
C LEU A 284 -2.74 9.62 -26.01
N ASP A 285 -3.81 8.91 -25.70
CA ASP A 285 -4.92 8.74 -26.64
C ASP A 285 -5.54 10.09 -27.03
N LEU A 286 -5.75 10.96 -26.04
CA LEU A 286 -6.30 12.30 -26.26
C LEU A 286 -5.34 13.21 -27.06
N LEU A 287 -4.04 13.14 -26.80
CA LEU A 287 -3.05 13.86 -27.60
C LEU A 287 -3.01 13.36 -29.05
N ALA A 288 -3.08 12.05 -29.26
CA ALA A 288 -3.12 11.45 -30.61
C ALA A 288 -4.32 11.97 -31.40
N GLU A 289 -5.51 12.05 -30.78
CA GLU A 289 -6.72 12.61 -31.38
C GLU A 289 -6.54 14.10 -31.73
N MET A 290 -5.95 14.90 -30.85
CA MET A 290 -5.70 16.34 -31.09
C MET A 290 -4.74 16.59 -32.26
N VAL A 291 -3.73 15.74 -32.45
CA VAL A 291 -2.73 15.84 -33.53
C VAL A 291 -3.23 15.18 -34.83
N GLY A 292 -4.27 14.34 -34.75
CA GLY A 292 -4.85 13.65 -35.91
C GLY A 292 -4.08 12.39 -36.33
N ILE A 293 -3.42 11.72 -35.36
CA ILE A 293 -2.73 10.42 -35.57
C ILE A 293 -3.39 9.33 -34.73
N SER A 294 -3.06 8.07 -35.03
CA SER A 294 -3.62 6.97 -34.25
C SER A 294 -2.97 6.86 -32.85
N PRO A 295 -3.67 6.30 -31.84
CA PRO A 295 -3.11 5.98 -30.55
C PRO A 295 -1.89 5.04 -30.61
N TRP A 296 -1.82 4.15 -31.61
CA TRP A 296 -0.66 3.32 -31.88
C TRP A 296 0.53 4.16 -32.36
N GLU A 297 0.27 5.08 -33.29
CA GLU A 297 1.32 5.89 -33.91
C GLU A 297 2.03 6.82 -32.91
N ILE A 298 1.26 7.48 -32.01
CA ILE A 298 1.87 8.34 -30.99
C ILE A 298 2.80 7.53 -30.07
N ARG A 299 2.40 6.31 -29.69
CA ARG A 299 3.23 5.41 -28.87
C ARG A 299 4.47 4.93 -29.62
N TYR A 300 4.31 4.53 -30.87
CA TYR A 300 5.40 4.07 -31.71
C TYR A 300 6.48 5.14 -31.92
N ARG A 301 6.08 6.40 -32.14
CA ARG A 301 7.02 7.54 -32.30
C ARG A 301 7.82 7.81 -31.03
N ASN A 302 7.21 7.62 -29.89
CA ASN A 302 7.75 8.04 -28.59
C ASN A 302 8.29 6.89 -27.72
N ALA A 303 8.16 5.65 -28.15
CA ALA A 303 8.70 4.50 -27.42
C ALA A 303 10.23 4.60 -27.28
N VAL A 304 10.74 4.34 -26.08
CA VAL A 304 12.18 4.21 -25.83
C VAL A 304 12.74 3.09 -26.69
N ARG A 305 13.84 3.36 -27.40
CA ARG A 305 14.51 2.40 -28.29
C ARG A 305 15.95 2.20 -27.84
N PRO A 306 16.56 1.04 -28.17
CA PRO A 306 18.02 0.88 -28.03
C PRO A 306 18.73 1.98 -28.79
N GLY A 307 19.71 2.62 -28.16
CA GLY A 307 20.51 3.71 -28.75
C GLY A 307 21.47 3.23 -29.84
#